data_bed98b8daa89b13d484b2e9f929c446a
#
_entry.id   bed98b8daa89b13d484b2e9f929c446a
#
_cell.length_a   1.000
_cell.length_b   1.000
_cell.length_c   1.000
_cell.angle_alpha   90.00
_cell.angle_beta   90.00
_cell.angle_gamma   90.00
#
_symmetry.space_group_name_H-M   'P 1'
#
loop_
_entity.id
_entity.type
_entity.pdbx_description
1 polymer ?
#
loop_
_entity_poly.entity_id
_entity_poly.type
_entity_poly.pdbx_seq_one_letter_code
_entity_poly.pdbx_strand_id
1 'polypeptide(L)'
;MKPKRTILCVDDNEQSLSHRKIMLETRGYRVASFSRGEEALARFKQGGIDLVIADMAMPGLDGPQLIAKIKESAPHTPAILISSKVRIYDHDSQADVFLTKGMYAPVDLLERVRLLLVRKRGPKRMLQRPAQISRQVGAA
;
A
#
# COMPACT_ATOMS: atom_id res chain seq x y z
N MET A 1 12.90 -22.02 5.99
CA MET A 1 12.96 -20.88 5.07
C MET A 1 11.62 -20.15 5.06
N LYS A 2 11.68 -18.85 5.17
CA LYS A 2 10.46 -18.07 5.19
C LYS A 2 9.95 -17.80 3.78
N PRO A 3 8.64 -17.91 3.56
CA PRO A 3 8.09 -17.52 2.26
C PRO A 3 8.26 -16.01 2.06
N LYS A 4 8.44 -15.63 0.82
CA LYS A 4 8.54 -14.22 0.49
C LYS A 4 7.19 -13.54 0.63
N ARG A 5 7.21 -12.28 1.05
CA ARG A 5 6.01 -11.47 1.07
C ARG A 5 5.73 -10.97 -0.33
N THR A 6 4.46 -10.89 -0.67
CA THR A 6 4.03 -10.45 -1.99
C THR A 6 3.36 -9.09 -1.88
N ILE A 7 3.83 -8.15 -2.69
CA ILE A 7 3.33 -6.79 -2.72
C ILE A 7 2.63 -6.54 -4.04
N LEU A 8 1.41 -6.03 -3.96
CA LEU A 8 0.63 -5.65 -5.14
C LEU A 8 0.92 -4.19 -5.44
N CYS A 9 1.46 -3.92 -6.63
CA CYS A 9 1.78 -2.55 -7.05
C CYS A 9 0.92 -2.16 -8.22
N VAL A 10 0.29 -1.00 -8.14
CA VAL A 10 -0.62 -0.52 -9.17
C VAL A 10 -0.31 0.92 -9.52
N ASP A 11 -0.05 1.18 -10.78
CA ASP A 11 0.28 2.52 -11.25
C ASP A 11 0.11 2.54 -12.76
N ASP A 12 -0.60 3.52 -13.29
CA ASP A 12 -0.79 3.59 -14.74
C ASP A 12 0.45 4.10 -15.47
N ASN A 13 1.44 4.62 -14.75
CA ASN A 13 2.71 4.98 -15.33
C ASN A 13 3.62 3.77 -15.28
N GLU A 14 3.87 3.18 -16.44
CA GLU A 14 4.62 1.92 -16.50
C GLU A 14 6.06 2.06 -16.06
N GLN A 15 6.66 3.22 -16.29
CA GLN A 15 8.03 3.45 -15.85
C GLN A 15 8.12 3.46 -14.33
N SER A 16 7.21 4.16 -13.68
CA SER A 16 7.16 4.20 -12.22
C SER A 16 6.92 2.80 -11.66
N LEU A 17 6.01 2.08 -12.29
CA LEU A 17 5.65 0.74 -11.85
C LEU A 17 6.84 -0.20 -11.94
N SER A 18 7.54 -0.17 -13.07
CA SER A 18 8.69 -1.02 -13.30
C SER A 18 9.81 -0.71 -12.31
N HIS A 19 10.07 0.57 -12.10
CA HIS A 19 11.10 1.01 -11.18
C HIS A 19 10.81 0.53 -9.75
N ARG A 20 9.56 0.70 -9.34
CA ARG A 20 9.14 0.28 -8.00
C ARG A 20 9.25 -1.23 -7.83
N LYS A 21 8.88 -1.95 -8.87
CA LYS A 21 8.97 -3.40 -8.84
C LYS A 21 10.40 -3.87 -8.62
N ILE A 22 11.33 -3.31 -9.38
CA ILE A 22 12.73 -3.69 -9.25
C ILE A 22 13.24 -3.37 -7.85
N MET A 23 12.90 -2.19 -7.37
CA MET A 23 13.35 -1.75 -6.06
C MET A 23 12.88 -2.70 -4.95
N LEU A 24 11.63 -3.11 -5.02
CA LEU A 24 11.08 -4.01 -4.01
C LEU A 24 11.67 -5.42 -4.13
N GLU A 25 11.87 -5.87 -5.35
CA GLU A 25 12.42 -7.20 -5.56
C GLU A 25 13.86 -7.31 -5.05
N THR A 26 14.61 -6.22 -5.10
CA THR A 26 15.97 -6.25 -4.56
C THR A 26 15.99 -6.44 -3.06
N ARG A 27 14.88 -6.17 -2.39
CA ARG A 27 14.75 -6.38 -0.96
C ARG A 27 14.11 -7.72 -0.62
N GLY A 28 13.91 -8.57 -1.61
CA GLY A 28 13.41 -9.92 -1.39
C GLY A 28 11.91 -10.09 -1.46
N TYR A 29 11.17 -9.06 -1.86
CA TYR A 29 9.73 -9.18 -2.01
C TYR A 29 9.37 -9.73 -3.37
N ARG A 30 8.24 -10.41 -3.44
CA ARG A 30 7.60 -10.70 -4.70
C ARG A 30 6.68 -9.54 -5.05
N VAL A 31 6.59 -9.22 -6.33
CA VAL A 31 5.76 -8.10 -6.75
C VAL A 31 4.81 -8.53 -7.84
N ALA A 32 3.53 -8.28 -7.61
CA ALA A 32 2.50 -8.42 -8.63
C ALA A 32 2.15 -7.02 -9.07
N SER A 33 2.44 -6.68 -10.32
CA SER A 33 2.27 -5.31 -10.78
C SER A 33 1.23 -5.22 -11.89
N PHE A 34 0.41 -4.18 -11.82
CA PHE A 34 -0.68 -3.96 -12.76
C PHE A 34 -0.80 -2.48 -13.06
N SER A 35 -1.23 -2.16 -14.27
CA SER A 35 -1.42 -0.77 -14.65
C SER A 35 -2.87 -0.31 -14.51
N ARG A 36 -3.76 -1.20 -14.12
CA ARG A 36 -5.18 -0.87 -13.95
C ARG A 36 -5.69 -1.40 -12.62
N GLY A 37 -6.53 -0.58 -11.99
CA GLY A 37 -7.09 -0.96 -10.70
C GLY A 37 -7.95 -2.20 -10.74
N GLU A 38 -8.73 -2.35 -11.82
CA GLU A 38 -9.61 -3.51 -11.95
C GLU A 38 -8.83 -4.81 -12.00
N GLU A 39 -7.72 -4.81 -12.73
CA GLU A 39 -6.88 -5.99 -12.82
C GLU A 39 -6.20 -6.28 -11.50
N ALA A 40 -5.79 -5.24 -10.82
CA ALA A 40 -5.17 -5.40 -9.50
C ALA A 40 -6.16 -5.99 -8.50
N LEU A 41 -7.39 -5.51 -8.53
CA LEU A 41 -8.40 -6.05 -7.63
C LEU A 41 -8.65 -7.52 -7.90
N ALA A 42 -8.73 -7.90 -9.18
CA ALA A 42 -8.91 -9.31 -9.55
C ALA A 42 -7.76 -10.15 -9.01
N ARG A 43 -6.53 -9.64 -9.12
CA ARG A 43 -5.38 -10.35 -8.58
C ARG A 43 -5.46 -10.48 -7.07
N PHE A 44 -5.88 -9.39 -6.41
CA PHE A 44 -5.99 -9.42 -4.95
C PHE A 44 -6.96 -10.51 -4.48
N LYS A 45 -8.05 -10.68 -5.21
CA LYS A 45 -9.05 -11.67 -4.85
C LYS A 45 -8.56 -13.11 -4.95
N GLN A 46 -7.48 -13.33 -5.68
CA GLN A 46 -6.87 -14.65 -5.76
C GLN A 46 -6.10 -15.01 -4.49
N GLY A 47 -5.87 -14.05 -3.63
CA GLY A 47 -5.19 -14.30 -2.37
C GLY A 47 -3.70 -14.16 -2.44
N GLY A 48 -3.05 -14.20 -1.29
CA GLY A 48 -1.60 -14.20 -1.21
C GLY A 48 -0.94 -12.85 -1.26
N ILE A 49 -1.70 -11.76 -1.18
CA ILE A 49 -1.14 -10.41 -1.18
C ILE A 49 -0.98 -9.94 0.26
N ASP A 50 0.22 -9.45 0.57
CA ASP A 50 0.53 -9.02 1.94
C ASP A 50 0.46 -7.51 2.12
N LEU A 51 0.59 -6.74 1.05
CA LEU A 51 0.58 -5.28 1.12
C LEU A 51 0.27 -4.72 -0.25
N VAL A 52 -0.40 -3.58 -0.29
CA VAL A 52 -0.81 -2.93 -1.54
C VAL A 52 -0.18 -1.55 -1.63
N ILE A 53 0.39 -1.22 -2.78
CA ILE A 53 0.86 0.13 -3.09
C ILE A 53 0.13 0.57 -4.34
N ALA A 54 -0.66 1.63 -4.23
CA ALA A 54 -1.48 2.10 -5.34
C ALA A 54 -1.26 3.57 -5.62
N ASP A 55 -1.25 3.92 -6.88
CA ASP A 55 -1.22 5.30 -7.30
C ASP A 55 -2.60 5.92 -7.10
N MET A 56 -2.63 7.18 -6.69
CA MET A 56 -3.89 7.88 -6.42
C MET A 56 -4.75 8.00 -7.65
N ALA A 57 -4.16 8.44 -8.75
CA ALA A 57 -4.92 8.74 -9.96
C ALA A 57 -4.66 7.70 -11.04
N MET A 58 -5.68 6.93 -11.35
CA MET A 58 -5.65 5.95 -12.41
C MET A 58 -6.99 5.97 -13.12
N PRO A 59 -7.02 5.74 -14.45
CA PRO A 59 -8.31 5.66 -15.14
C PRO A 59 -9.13 4.48 -14.63
N GLY A 60 -10.43 4.65 -14.60
CA GLY A 60 -11.31 3.59 -14.11
C GLY A 60 -11.28 3.53 -12.60
N LEU A 61 -10.94 2.38 -12.06
CA LEU A 61 -10.85 2.21 -10.61
C LEU A 61 -9.56 2.85 -10.11
N ASP A 62 -9.66 3.95 -9.38
CA ASP A 62 -8.48 4.67 -8.93
C ASP A 62 -7.95 4.07 -7.62
N GLY A 63 -6.86 4.67 -7.12
CA GLY A 63 -6.20 4.15 -5.93
C GLY A 63 -7.08 4.08 -4.70
N PRO A 64 -7.72 5.18 -4.31
CA PRO A 64 -8.60 5.14 -3.14
C PRO A 64 -9.74 4.14 -3.29
N GLN A 65 -10.33 4.03 -4.47
CA GLN A 65 -11.41 3.08 -4.71
C GLN A 65 -10.91 1.64 -4.60
N LEU A 66 -9.74 1.39 -5.16
CA LEU A 66 -9.14 0.07 -5.07
C LEU A 66 -8.88 -0.32 -3.63
N ILE A 67 -8.28 0.59 -2.88
CA ILE A 67 -7.97 0.31 -1.47
C ILE A 67 -9.24 0.09 -0.67
N ALA A 68 -10.28 0.89 -0.92
CA ALA A 68 -11.54 0.72 -0.22
C ALA A 68 -12.14 -0.67 -0.47
N LYS A 69 -12.10 -1.13 -1.72
CA LYS A 69 -12.63 -2.44 -2.04
C LYS A 69 -11.82 -3.56 -1.41
N ILE A 70 -10.50 -3.39 -1.37
CA ILE A 70 -9.64 -4.37 -0.71
C ILE A 70 -9.95 -4.41 0.78
N LYS A 71 -10.11 -3.26 1.41
CA LYS A 71 -10.38 -3.21 2.85
C LYS A 71 -11.73 -3.78 3.22
N GLU A 72 -12.69 -3.79 2.30
CA GLU A 72 -13.99 -4.41 2.56
C GLU A 72 -13.85 -5.88 2.89
N SER A 73 -12.99 -6.58 2.17
CA SER A 73 -12.84 -8.02 2.36
C SER A 73 -11.62 -8.36 3.20
N ALA A 74 -10.66 -7.44 3.30
CA ALA A 74 -9.41 -7.71 4.01
C ALA A 74 -8.95 -6.45 4.74
N PRO A 75 -9.65 -6.06 5.81
CA PRO A 75 -9.37 -4.78 6.48
C PRO A 75 -7.97 -4.69 7.09
N HIS A 76 -7.32 -5.81 7.31
CA HIS A 76 -5.98 -5.80 7.90
C HIS A 76 -4.86 -5.74 6.89
N THR A 77 -5.17 -5.77 5.61
CA THR A 77 -4.13 -5.66 4.59
C THR A 77 -3.61 -4.23 4.56
N PRO A 78 -2.32 -4.00 4.82
CA PRO A 78 -1.80 -2.64 4.79
C PRO A 78 -1.77 -2.09 3.37
N ALA A 79 -2.01 -0.81 3.25
CA ALA A 79 -2.10 -0.15 1.95
C ALA A 79 -1.39 1.19 1.99
N ILE A 80 -0.58 1.44 0.95
CA ILE A 80 0.11 2.71 0.75
C ILE A 80 -0.47 3.36 -0.49
N LEU A 81 -0.84 4.63 -0.35
CA LEU A 81 -1.36 5.41 -1.46
C LEU A 81 -0.32 6.45 -1.86
N ILE A 82 0.00 6.53 -3.15
CA ILE A 82 1.00 7.47 -3.64
C ILE A 82 0.32 8.46 -4.56
N SER A 83 0.53 9.75 -4.31
CA SER A 83 -0.10 10.82 -5.08
C SER A 83 0.95 11.70 -5.72
N SER A 84 0.67 12.20 -6.92
CA SER A 84 1.54 13.17 -7.56
C SER A 84 1.32 14.58 -7.03
N LYS A 85 0.29 14.77 -6.21
CA LYS A 85 -0.01 16.09 -5.65
C LYS A 85 0.14 16.07 -4.15
N VAL A 86 0.63 17.17 -3.61
CA VAL A 86 0.71 17.32 -2.16
C VAL A 86 -0.69 17.42 -1.62
N ARG A 87 -1.00 16.60 -0.63
CA ARG A 87 -2.29 16.64 0.02
C ARG A 87 -2.07 16.70 1.52
N ILE A 88 -2.79 17.58 2.13
CA ILE A 88 -2.67 17.73 3.58
C ILE A 88 -3.31 16.54 4.27
N TYR A 89 -4.44 16.11 3.76
CA TYR A 89 -5.11 14.93 4.28
C TYR A 89 -6.15 14.49 3.29
N ASP A 90 -6.59 13.27 3.46
CA ASP A 90 -7.64 12.70 2.64
C ASP A 90 -8.48 11.82 3.53
N HIS A 91 -9.57 12.38 4.01
CA HIS A 91 -10.43 11.68 4.96
C HIS A 91 -11.12 10.47 4.36
N ASP A 92 -11.26 10.45 3.03
CA ASP A 92 -11.98 9.38 2.39
C ASP A 92 -11.09 8.20 2.05
N SER A 93 -9.79 8.36 2.18
CA SER A 93 -8.88 7.28 1.87
C SER A 93 -8.74 6.35 3.07
N GLN A 94 -8.70 5.06 2.78
CA GLN A 94 -8.47 4.05 3.80
C GLN A 94 -7.03 3.56 3.81
N ALA A 95 -6.14 4.26 3.13
CA ALA A 95 -4.73 3.90 3.11
C ALA A 95 -4.12 4.07 4.49
N ASP A 96 -3.18 3.20 4.81
CA ASP A 96 -2.47 3.29 6.08
C ASP A 96 -1.33 4.30 6.01
N VAL A 97 -0.78 4.52 4.82
CA VAL A 97 0.30 5.48 4.60
C VAL A 97 0.00 6.23 3.31
N PHE A 98 0.28 7.52 3.31
CA PHE A 98 0.07 8.38 2.17
C PHE A 98 1.38 9.07 1.84
N LEU A 99 1.89 8.84 0.62
CA LEU A 99 3.15 9.44 0.19
C LEU A 99 2.92 10.30 -1.05
N THR A 100 3.72 11.36 -1.18
CA THR A 100 3.64 12.24 -2.34
C THR A 100 4.84 11.99 -3.24
N LYS A 101 4.58 11.75 -4.52
CA LYS A 101 5.64 11.48 -5.49
C LYS A 101 6.64 12.63 -5.50
N GLY A 102 7.92 12.26 -5.54
CA GLY A 102 8.98 13.25 -5.58
C GLY A 102 9.31 13.88 -4.24
N MET A 103 8.56 13.56 -3.20
CA MET A 103 8.80 14.13 -1.88
C MET A 103 9.25 13.09 -0.86
N TYR A 104 9.63 11.92 -1.35
CA TYR A 104 10.21 10.90 -0.48
C TYR A 104 11.32 10.20 -1.26
N ALA A 105 12.30 9.70 -0.54
CA ALA A 105 13.36 8.92 -1.16
C ALA A 105 12.91 7.47 -1.29
N PRO A 106 13.46 6.72 -2.25
CA PRO A 106 13.10 5.30 -2.37
C PRO A 106 13.28 4.52 -1.08
N VAL A 107 14.29 4.86 -0.30
CA VAL A 107 14.52 4.16 0.97
C VAL A 107 13.37 4.41 1.95
N ASP A 108 12.70 5.55 1.85
CA ASP A 108 11.57 5.84 2.73
C ASP A 108 10.40 4.91 2.43
N LEU A 109 10.15 4.65 1.16
CA LEU A 109 9.08 3.72 0.79
C LEU A 109 9.42 2.32 1.29
N LEU A 110 10.66 1.89 1.09
CA LEU A 110 11.08 0.56 1.53
C LEU A 110 10.94 0.41 3.04
N GLU A 111 11.24 1.46 3.78
CA GLU A 111 11.11 1.40 5.24
C GLU A 111 9.64 1.33 5.66
N ARG A 112 8.77 2.09 4.98
CA ARG A 112 7.34 2.02 5.28
C ARG A 112 6.79 0.63 5.01
N VAL A 113 7.21 0.03 3.91
CA VAL A 113 6.79 -1.33 3.58
C VAL A 113 7.21 -2.29 4.69
N ARG A 114 8.48 -2.21 5.09
CA ARG A 114 9.00 -3.09 6.11
C ARG A 114 8.21 -2.95 7.42
N LEU A 115 7.98 -1.72 7.83
CA LEU A 115 7.28 -1.47 9.08
C LEU A 115 5.83 -1.94 9.04
N LEU A 116 5.15 -1.72 7.94
CA LEU A 116 3.78 -2.17 7.82
C LEU A 116 3.67 -3.69 7.86
N LEU A 117 4.61 -4.37 7.24
CA LEU A 117 4.59 -5.83 7.24
C LEU A 117 4.92 -6.41 8.62
N VAL A 118 5.79 -5.75 9.37
CA VAL A 118 6.06 -6.17 10.73
C VAL A 118 4.81 -6.00 11.60
N ARG A 119 4.13 -4.87 11.47
CA ARG A 119 2.90 -4.62 12.22
C ARG A 119 1.84 -5.67 11.91
N LYS A 120 1.68 -6.00 10.64
CA LYS A 120 0.70 -7.00 10.25
C LYS A 120 0.96 -8.34 10.91
N ARG A 121 2.24 -8.68 11.09
CA ARG A 121 2.62 -9.93 11.71
C ARG A 121 2.61 -9.89 13.22
N GLY A 122 2.57 -8.70 13.78
CA GLY A 122 2.67 -8.55 15.22
C GLY A 122 1.44 -9.03 15.96
N PRO A 123 1.54 -9.11 17.27
CA PRO A 123 0.38 -9.52 18.09
C PRO A 123 -0.77 -8.56 17.88
N LYS A 124 -1.93 -9.13 17.72
CA LYS A 124 -3.09 -8.33 17.41
C LYS A 124 -3.50 -7.39 18.51
N ARG A 125 -3.26 -7.77 19.74
CA ARG A 125 -3.62 -6.93 20.86
C ARG A 125 -2.91 -5.60 20.85
N MET A 126 -1.78 -5.52 20.20
CA MET A 126 -1.04 -4.26 20.11
C MET A 126 -1.73 -3.23 19.25
N LEU A 127 -2.70 -3.64 18.52
CA LEU A 127 -3.41 -2.76 17.62
C LEU A 127 -4.52 -1.99 18.29
N GLN A 128 -4.79 -2.34 19.48
CA GLN A 128 -5.81 -1.60 20.17
C GLN A 128 -5.31 -0.39 20.73
N ARG A 129 -5.14 0.23 20.82
CA ARG A 129 -4.55 1.27 21.25
C ARG A 129 -4.22 2.26 20.74
N PRO A 130 -4.31 2.20 20.66
CA PRO A 130 -4.02 3.03 20.14
C PRO A 130 -4.18 3.62 19.39
N ALA A 131 -4.61 3.43 19.18
CA ALA A 131 -4.76 3.82 18.53
C ALA A 131 -5.05 4.50 18.30
N GLN A 132 -5.36 4.40 18.33
CA GLN A 132 -5.51 4.85 17.97
C GLN A 132 -5.15 5.79 18.07
N ILE A 133 -4.90 6.03 18.38
CA ILE A 133 -4.46 6.65 18.34
C ILE A 133 -3.94 7.22 17.86
N SER A 134 -4.00 7.14 17.51
CA SER A 134 -3.72 7.41 16.91
C SER A 134 -3.77 7.91 16.34
N ARG A 135 -4.19 7.87 16.10
CA ARG A 135 -4.47 8.17 15.46
C ARG A 135 -4.71 9.11 15.70
N GLN A 136 -4.68 9.27 16.05
CA GLN A 136 -4.88 9.84 16.09
C GLN A 136 -4.47 10.53 16.23
N VAL A 137 -4.25 10.82 16.34
CA VAL A 137 -3.94 11.23 16.23
C VAL A 137 -3.55 11.45 16.02
N GLY A 138 -3.61 11.74 15.82
CA GLY A 138 -3.56 11.67 15.27
C GLY A 138 -3.31 11.66 15.10
N ALA A 139 -3.34 11.87 14.94
CA ALA A 139 -3.47 11.66 14.64
C ALA A 139 -3.32 11.49 14.63
N ALA A 140 -3.35 11.76 14.66
CA ALA A 140 -3.38 11.46 14.50
C ALA A 140 -3.37 11.27 14.63
#